data_9a4dfe5814ef28c7c27bd724a1e14b07
#
_entry.id   9a4dfe5814ef28c7c27bd724a1e14b07
#
_cell.length_a   1.000
_cell.length_b   1.000
_cell.length_c   1.000
_cell.angle_alpha   90.00
_cell.angle_beta   90.00
_cell.angle_gamma   90.00
#
_symmetry.space_group_name_H-M   'P 1'
#
loop_
_entity.id
_entity.type
_entity.pdbx_description
1 polymer ?
#
loop_
_entity_poly.entity_id
_entity_poly.type
_entity_poly.pdbx_seq_one_letter_code
_entity_poly.pdbx_strand_id
1 'polypeptide(L)'
;MLVLSLLIVLAVKLLTPPAGLSDAGFQILGILTVAILLFLSWGVDWTSMFIFALLTTVPGLGAAKVTQATFGNNTAVFLLFCFMLAAALIKSGVARRIAIWFLTNKLARKSPWWTIAMYFASVYILDLVLSSATCIMIFLPILLSIFESIGLDRRRDLSLSSMLLLGTVSIALLSNGTNPISHAVTIQGFSLYESYVGESMDFFTFSTVTTPVSLLSAAVIFLLMRFVWKPDVSAFTSIDYDRLVASCGAFRKKERWSLIIYLLCVLLWLLPGLSKYFWPTAYPALSKINNCYPPLLALFVMNFVRVDGEKILDWGDAVKAVNWPTYLFIATIMGLGSFMGNADIGLSEWLSNVMAPAFSHMPPLVFAIIMVFAVDLLTNFCSNSVALSVVFAVALPLCMNLYSGQLSPMMIAILITSSAMNGWATPPATPTAAVAYSSGWTDNRQVCKWGLVFMLVQVVLCVVVGIPAANLLCG
;
A
#
# COMPACT_ATOMS: atom_id res chain seq x y z
N MET A 1 10.42 -0.83 26.38
CA MET A 1 9.26 -0.33 25.62
C MET A 1 7.92 -0.71 26.24
N LEU A 2 7.63 -2.01 26.52
CA LEU A 2 6.33 -2.39 27.12
C LEU A 2 6.04 -1.67 28.45
N VAL A 3 7.04 -1.59 29.35
CA VAL A 3 6.90 -0.84 30.63
C VAL A 3 6.60 0.63 30.37
N LEU A 4 7.30 1.27 29.42
CA LEU A 4 7.04 2.66 29.04
C LEU A 4 5.64 2.83 28.51
N SER A 5 5.17 1.91 27.65
CA SER A 5 3.80 1.93 27.12
C SER A 5 2.74 1.81 28.22
N LEU A 6 2.95 0.93 29.20
CA LEU A 6 2.06 0.80 30.36
C LEU A 6 2.07 2.06 31.25
N LEU A 7 3.25 2.68 31.42
CA LEU A 7 3.37 3.94 32.16
C LEU A 7 2.64 5.09 31.45
N ILE A 8 2.70 5.17 30.10
CA ILE A 8 1.95 6.17 29.33
C ILE A 8 0.45 5.95 29.49
N VAL A 9 -0.03 4.69 29.36
CA VAL A 9 -1.45 4.37 29.57
C VAL A 9 -1.91 4.76 30.97
N LEU A 10 -1.12 4.47 31.98
CA LEU A 10 -1.42 4.84 33.36
C LEU A 10 -1.42 6.36 33.54
N ALA A 11 -0.45 7.05 32.97
CA ALA A 11 -0.33 8.51 33.04
C ALA A 11 -1.57 9.20 32.44
N VAL A 12 -1.99 8.82 31.22
CA VAL A 12 -3.18 9.44 30.59
C VAL A 12 -4.51 9.12 31.28
N LYS A 13 -4.55 8.11 32.16
CA LYS A 13 -5.70 7.77 32.98
C LYS A 13 -5.73 8.50 34.33
N LEU A 14 -4.57 8.89 34.83
CA LEU A 14 -4.42 9.52 36.15
C LEU A 14 -4.25 11.04 36.09
N LEU A 15 -3.67 11.54 35.01
CA LEU A 15 -3.39 12.96 34.80
C LEU A 15 -4.61 13.66 34.21
N THR A 16 -4.77 14.93 34.57
CA THR A 16 -5.78 15.81 33.97
C THR A 16 -5.40 16.12 32.53
N PRO A 17 -6.38 16.06 31.59
CA PRO A 17 -6.12 16.39 30.20
C PRO A 17 -5.67 17.86 30.04
N PRO A 18 -4.89 18.15 28.96
CA PRO A 18 -4.58 19.52 28.60
C PRO A 18 -5.84 20.35 28.35
N ALA A 19 -5.73 21.67 28.55
CA ALA A 19 -6.85 22.58 28.30
C ALA A 19 -7.41 22.42 26.88
N GLY A 20 -8.75 22.27 26.80
CA GLY A 20 -9.46 22.10 25.52
C GLY A 20 -9.50 20.66 24.97
N LEU A 21 -8.89 19.67 25.65
CA LEU A 21 -8.95 18.27 25.25
C LEU A 21 -9.83 17.46 26.21
N SER A 22 -10.75 16.64 25.71
CA SER A 22 -11.59 15.76 26.52
C SER A 22 -10.77 14.62 27.15
N ASP A 23 -11.26 14.00 28.23
CA ASP A 23 -10.66 12.82 28.86
C ASP A 23 -10.49 11.67 27.86
N ALA A 24 -11.51 11.44 27.05
CA ALA A 24 -11.45 10.42 25.99
C ALA A 24 -10.39 10.77 24.93
N GLY A 25 -10.32 12.02 24.49
CA GLY A 25 -9.31 12.50 23.54
C GLY A 25 -7.89 12.35 24.08
N PHE A 26 -7.67 12.66 25.37
CA PHE A 26 -6.36 12.51 26.00
C PHE A 26 -5.95 11.04 26.12
N GLN A 27 -6.86 10.14 26.46
CA GLN A 27 -6.57 8.71 26.48
C GLN A 27 -6.30 8.15 25.07
N ILE A 28 -7.05 8.60 24.04
CA ILE A 28 -6.80 8.19 22.64
C ILE A 28 -5.44 8.68 22.14
N LEU A 29 -5.03 9.90 22.48
CA LEU A 29 -3.70 10.43 22.19
C LEU A 29 -2.60 9.58 22.84
N GLY A 30 -2.78 9.18 24.09
CA GLY A 30 -1.89 8.26 24.78
C GLY A 30 -1.84 6.88 24.11
N ILE A 31 -2.99 6.34 23.73
CA ILE A 31 -3.07 5.05 23.01
C ILE A 31 -2.38 5.15 21.62
N LEU A 32 -2.54 6.26 20.90
CA LEU A 32 -1.81 6.49 19.63
C LEU A 32 -0.31 6.48 19.88
N THR A 33 0.17 7.18 20.91
CA THR A 33 1.61 7.21 21.27
C THR A 33 2.12 5.80 21.58
N VAL A 34 1.36 5.04 22.37
CA VAL A 34 1.67 3.65 22.71
C VAL A 34 1.66 2.76 21.44
N ALA A 35 0.69 2.96 20.55
CA ALA A 35 0.60 2.22 19.30
C ALA A 35 1.87 2.43 18.45
N ILE A 36 2.29 3.69 18.27
CA ILE A 36 3.51 4.03 17.53
C ILE A 36 4.73 3.37 18.17
N LEU A 37 4.90 3.49 19.48
CA LEU A 37 6.05 2.90 20.21
C LEU A 37 6.10 1.37 20.09
N LEU A 38 4.95 0.69 20.23
CA LEU A 38 4.89 -0.77 20.15
C LEU A 38 5.07 -1.27 18.73
N PHE A 39 4.45 -0.62 17.73
CA PHE A 39 4.59 -1.02 16.33
C PHE A 39 6.03 -0.84 15.81
N LEU A 40 6.73 0.19 16.25
CA LEU A 40 8.13 0.40 15.91
C LEU A 40 9.08 -0.57 16.63
N SER A 41 8.72 -1.02 17.85
CA SER A 41 9.64 -1.83 18.68
C SER A 41 9.40 -3.34 18.52
N TRP A 42 8.14 -3.77 18.39
CA TRP A 42 7.72 -5.17 18.49
C TRP A 42 6.96 -5.65 17.25
N GLY A 43 6.70 -4.77 16.29
CA GLY A 43 5.89 -5.07 15.12
C GLY A 43 4.38 -4.98 15.40
N VAL A 44 3.59 -5.47 14.45
CA VAL A 44 2.14 -5.22 14.39
C VAL A 44 1.26 -6.41 14.82
N ASP A 45 1.84 -7.55 15.14
CA ASP A 45 1.11 -8.81 15.38
C ASP A 45 0.20 -8.72 16.62
N TRP A 46 0.68 -9.17 17.77
CA TRP A 46 -0.07 -9.15 19.03
C TRP A 46 -0.32 -7.73 19.57
N THR A 47 0.56 -6.79 19.21
CA THR A 47 0.47 -5.37 19.62
C THR A 47 -0.82 -4.72 19.15
N SER A 48 -1.32 -5.09 17.98
CA SER A 48 -2.62 -4.62 17.47
C SER A 48 -3.78 -5.00 18.39
N MET A 49 -3.78 -6.24 18.87
CA MET A 49 -4.83 -6.68 19.80
C MET A 49 -4.70 -6.03 21.17
N PHE A 50 -3.49 -5.69 21.59
CA PHE A 50 -3.29 -4.91 22.81
C PHE A 50 -3.84 -3.49 22.66
N ILE A 51 -3.60 -2.81 21.52
CA ILE A 51 -4.21 -1.50 21.25
C ILE A 51 -5.74 -1.58 21.17
N PHE A 52 -6.28 -2.61 20.50
CA PHE A 52 -7.73 -2.86 20.51
C PHE A 52 -8.28 -2.96 21.94
N ALA A 53 -7.64 -3.73 22.81
CA ALA A 53 -8.05 -3.86 24.21
C ALA A 53 -7.97 -2.52 24.95
N LEU A 54 -6.94 -1.70 24.76
CA LEU A 54 -6.81 -0.38 25.35
C LEU A 54 -7.97 0.55 24.91
N LEU A 55 -8.34 0.55 23.63
CA LEU A 55 -9.45 1.35 23.11
C LEU A 55 -10.78 1.03 23.84
N THR A 56 -11.01 -0.24 24.19
CA THR A 56 -12.23 -0.62 24.91
C THR A 56 -12.32 -0.04 26.32
N THR A 57 -11.19 0.40 26.89
CA THR A 57 -11.10 0.99 28.23
C THR A 57 -11.32 2.50 28.26
N VAL A 58 -11.42 3.15 27.07
CA VAL A 58 -11.63 4.60 26.98
C VAL A 58 -13.07 4.95 27.39
N PRO A 59 -13.28 5.95 28.23
CA PRO A 59 -14.63 6.39 28.67
C PRO A 59 -15.53 6.71 27.46
N GLY A 60 -16.74 6.17 27.46
CA GLY A 60 -17.75 6.41 26.43
C GLY A 60 -17.63 5.59 25.17
N LEU A 61 -16.52 4.81 24.96
CA LEU A 61 -16.38 3.92 23.81
C LEU A 61 -16.96 2.53 24.08
N GLY A 62 -16.39 1.77 24.99
CA GLY A 62 -16.83 0.41 25.29
C GLY A 62 -16.56 -0.60 24.16
N ALA A 63 -16.64 -1.90 24.48
CA ALA A 63 -16.28 -2.97 23.54
C ALA A 63 -17.14 -2.98 22.26
N ALA A 64 -18.44 -2.72 22.34
CA ALA A 64 -19.32 -2.76 21.18
C ALA A 64 -18.97 -1.70 20.13
N LYS A 65 -18.79 -0.43 20.55
CA LYS A 65 -18.41 0.66 19.65
C LYS A 65 -17.01 0.43 19.05
N VAL A 66 -16.05 -0.05 19.85
CA VAL A 66 -14.71 -0.36 19.39
C VAL A 66 -14.74 -1.48 18.36
N THR A 67 -15.48 -2.58 18.61
CA THR A 67 -15.62 -3.68 17.64
C THR A 67 -16.26 -3.21 16.33
N GLN A 68 -17.28 -2.36 16.40
CA GLN A 68 -17.95 -1.80 15.21
C GLN A 68 -16.99 -0.92 14.40
N ALA A 69 -16.22 -0.05 15.06
CA ALA A 69 -15.27 0.84 14.40
C ALA A 69 -14.04 0.10 13.82
N THR A 70 -13.69 -1.07 14.36
CA THR A 70 -12.56 -1.91 13.94
C THR A 70 -13.02 -2.99 12.96
N PHE A 71 -13.38 -4.16 13.46
CA PHE A 71 -13.73 -5.35 12.66
C PHE A 71 -15.09 -5.22 11.93
N GLY A 72 -15.99 -4.41 12.42
CA GLY A 72 -17.27 -4.09 11.77
C GLY A 72 -17.16 -3.02 10.67
N ASN A 73 -16.00 -2.44 10.46
CA ASN A 73 -15.77 -1.47 9.40
C ASN A 73 -15.82 -2.14 8.02
N ASN A 74 -16.58 -1.56 7.08
CA ASN A 74 -16.72 -2.08 5.71
C ASN A 74 -15.37 -2.28 5.02
N THR A 75 -14.42 -1.38 5.24
CA THR A 75 -13.09 -1.44 4.63
C THR A 75 -12.25 -2.59 5.21
N ALA A 76 -12.39 -2.91 6.50
CA ALA A 76 -11.75 -4.09 7.09
C ALA A 76 -12.32 -5.39 6.48
N VAL A 77 -13.63 -5.48 6.32
CA VAL A 77 -14.30 -6.63 5.66
C VAL A 77 -13.87 -6.75 4.20
N PHE A 78 -13.80 -5.64 3.48
CA PHE A 78 -13.29 -5.60 2.10
C PHE A 78 -11.87 -6.15 2.00
N LEU A 79 -10.96 -5.70 2.88
CA LEU A 79 -9.57 -6.18 2.93
C LEU A 79 -9.48 -7.69 3.13
N LEU A 80 -10.32 -8.24 4.02
CA LEU A 80 -10.37 -9.69 4.25
C LEU A 80 -10.66 -10.46 2.96
N PHE A 81 -11.67 -10.03 2.21
CA PHE A 81 -12.03 -10.68 0.94
C PHE A 81 -10.97 -10.46 -0.15
N CYS A 82 -10.28 -9.32 -0.16
CA CYS A 82 -9.17 -9.09 -1.08
C CYS A 82 -8.01 -10.07 -0.84
N PHE A 83 -7.62 -10.31 0.42
CA PHE A 83 -6.61 -11.32 0.73
C PHE A 83 -7.01 -12.72 0.27
N MET A 84 -8.26 -13.10 0.50
CA MET A 84 -8.79 -14.39 0.04
C MET A 84 -8.79 -14.50 -1.49
N LEU A 85 -9.16 -13.45 -2.19
CA LEU A 85 -9.24 -13.45 -3.65
C LEU A 85 -7.86 -13.56 -4.31
N ALA A 86 -6.84 -12.92 -3.75
CA ALA A 86 -5.47 -13.00 -4.24
C ALA A 86 -4.93 -14.45 -4.24
N ALA A 87 -5.40 -15.30 -3.33
CA ALA A 87 -5.03 -16.72 -3.26
C ALA A 87 -5.33 -17.48 -4.57
N ALA A 88 -6.40 -17.12 -5.28
CA ALA A 88 -6.77 -17.78 -6.53
C ALA A 88 -5.70 -17.61 -7.62
N LEU A 89 -5.15 -16.41 -7.75
CA LEU A 89 -4.12 -16.11 -8.77
C LEU A 89 -2.79 -16.77 -8.46
N ILE A 90 -2.44 -16.84 -7.17
CA ILE A 90 -1.21 -17.49 -6.70
C ILE A 90 -1.30 -18.99 -6.94
N LYS A 91 -2.37 -19.64 -6.45
CA LYS A 91 -2.54 -21.10 -6.52
C LYS A 91 -2.78 -21.62 -7.93
N SER A 92 -3.43 -20.84 -8.80
CA SER A 92 -3.60 -21.22 -10.20
C SER A 92 -2.28 -21.21 -10.99
N GLY A 93 -1.26 -20.44 -10.57
CA GLY A 93 -0.01 -20.28 -11.32
C GLY A 93 -0.02 -19.17 -12.37
N VAL A 94 -1.15 -18.47 -12.55
CA VAL A 94 -1.31 -17.38 -13.51
C VAL A 94 -0.25 -16.29 -13.32
N ALA A 95 0.01 -15.90 -12.09
CA ALA A 95 0.96 -14.84 -11.78
C ALA A 95 2.37 -15.17 -12.29
N ARG A 96 2.87 -16.40 -12.04
CA ARG A 96 4.18 -16.84 -12.55
C ARG A 96 4.21 -16.88 -14.07
N ARG A 97 3.14 -17.33 -14.71
CA ARG A 97 3.05 -17.38 -16.18
C ARG A 97 3.10 -15.97 -16.80
N ILE A 98 2.40 -15.00 -16.23
CA ILE A 98 2.44 -13.60 -16.67
C ILE A 98 3.87 -13.07 -16.57
N ALA A 99 4.55 -13.28 -15.43
CA ALA A 99 5.94 -12.85 -15.24
C ALA A 99 6.86 -13.42 -16.33
N ILE A 100 6.78 -14.71 -16.59
CA ILE A 100 7.63 -15.38 -17.61
C ILE A 100 7.26 -14.91 -19.03
N TRP A 101 5.98 -14.69 -19.32
CA TRP A 101 5.57 -14.16 -20.63
C TRP A 101 6.19 -12.79 -20.91
N PHE A 102 6.20 -11.88 -19.91
CA PHE A 102 6.88 -10.59 -20.05
C PHE A 102 8.39 -10.73 -20.29
N LEU A 103 9.06 -11.62 -19.57
CA LEU A 103 10.49 -11.86 -19.71
C LEU A 103 10.88 -12.48 -21.04
N THR A 104 10.00 -13.22 -21.69
CA THR A 104 10.32 -14.05 -22.86
C THR A 104 9.72 -13.54 -24.17
N ASN A 105 8.99 -12.42 -24.14
CA ASN A 105 8.40 -11.85 -25.33
C ASN A 105 9.44 -11.28 -26.32
N LYS A 106 9.01 -10.98 -27.55
CA LYS A 106 9.88 -10.47 -28.61
C LYS A 106 10.60 -9.16 -28.25
N LEU A 107 10.02 -8.30 -27.40
CA LEU A 107 10.65 -7.06 -26.98
C LEU A 107 11.78 -7.31 -25.97
N ALA A 108 11.55 -8.19 -25.01
CA ALA A 108 12.57 -8.56 -24.02
C ALA A 108 13.86 -9.10 -24.72
N ARG A 109 13.71 -9.91 -25.75
CA ARG A 109 14.82 -10.52 -26.48
C ARG A 109 15.67 -9.55 -27.34
N LYS A 110 15.27 -8.25 -27.46
CA LYS A 110 15.99 -7.27 -28.29
C LYS A 110 17.32 -6.80 -27.69
N SER A 111 17.37 -6.63 -26.38
CA SER A 111 18.59 -6.22 -25.67
C SER A 111 18.44 -6.42 -24.16
N PRO A 112 19.56 -6.48 -23.40
CA PRO A 112 19.54 -6.58 -21.93
C PRO A 112 18.63 -5.54 -21.24
N TRP A 113 18.67 -4.30 -21.68
CA TRP A 113 17.81 -3.24 -21.12
C TRP A 113 16.33 -3.43 -21.44
N TRP A 114 15.99 -4.02 -22.58
CA TRP A 114 14.60 -4.39 -22.85
C TRP A 114 14.15 -5.57 -22.01
N THR A 115 15.02 -6.54 -21.72
CA THR A 115 14.72 -7.62 -20.77
C THR A 115 14.40 -7.05 -19.38
N ILE A 116 15.24 -6.13 -18.89
CA ILE A 116 15.06 -5.47 -17.59
C ILE A 116 13.78 -4.61 -17.59
N ALA A 117 13.49 -3.87 -18.68
CA ALA A 117 12.27 -3.10 -18.80
C ALA A 117 11.02 -3.99 -18.76
N MET A 118 11.01 -5.12 -19.48
CA MET A 118 9.92 -6.06 -19.48
C MET A 118 9.77 -6.78 -18.12
N TYR A 119 10.88 -7.05 -17.45
CA TYR A 119 10.89 -7.55 -16.09
C TYR A 119 10.18 -6.59 -15.15
N PHE A 120 10.55 -5.30 -15.13
CA PHE A 120 9.90 -4.30 -14.28
C PHE A 120 8.45 -4.04 -14.69
N ALA A 121 8.11 -4.08 -15.98
CA ALA A 121 6.73 -4.02 -16.42
C ALA A 121 5.88 -5.19 -15.88
N SER A 122 6.46 -6.40 -15.83
CA SER A 122 5.77 -7.55 -15.25
C SER A 122 5.58 -7.42 -13.73
N VAL A 123 6.58 -6.88 -13.02
CA VAL A 123 6.47 -6.57 -11.59
C VAL A 123 5.34 -5.57 -11.37
N TYR A 124 5.33 -4.46 -12.11
CA TYR A 124 4.32 -3.41 -11.99
C TYR A 124 2.89 -3.96 -12.21
N ILE A 125 2.69 -4.70 -13.30
CA ILE A 125 1.36 -5.22 -13.67
C ILE A 125 0.89 -6.30 -12.69
N LEU A 126 1.77 -7.18 -12.24
CA LEU A 126 1.37 -8.22 -11.28
C LEU A 126 1.10 -7.63 -9.89
N ASP A 127 1.80 -6.59 -9.51
CA ASP A 127 1.60 -5.96 -8.21
C ASP A 127 0.33 -5.11 -8.15
N LEU A 128 -0.23 -4.65 -9.28
CA LEU A 128 -1.59 -4.09 -9.32
C LEU A 128 -2.66 -5.07 -8.81
N VAL A 129 -2.35 -6.36 -8.85
CA VAL A 129 -3.30 -7.46 -8.61
C VAL A 129 -2.94 -8.24 -7.34
N LEU A 130 -1.66 -8.34 -7.03
CA LEU A 130 -1.11 -9.07 -5.89
C LEU A 130 -0.55 -8.08 -4.86
N SER A 131 -0.41 -8.51 -3.61
CA SER A 131 0.37 -7.72 -2.64
C SER A 131 1.86 -7.76 -2.97
N SER A 132 2.60 -6.68 -2.67
CA SER A 132 4.06 -6.63 -2.92
C SER A 132 4.81 -7.76 -2.22
N ALA A 133 4.36 -8.18 -1.03
CA ALA A 133 4.96 -9.33 -0.34
C ALA A 133 4.80 -10.62 -1.15
N THR A 134 3.65 -10.82 -1.79
CA THR A 134 3.42 -11.95 -2.70
C THR A 134 4.22 -11.80 -3.99
N CYS A 135 4.26 -10.60 -4.53
CA CYS A 135 4.97 -10.29 -5.75
C CYS A 135 6.46 -10.61 -5.60
N ILE A 136 7.12 -10.17 -4.51
CA ILE A 136 8.53 -10.48 -4.26
C ILE A 136 8.78 -11.99 -4.10
N MET A 137 7.87 -12.74 -3.50
CA MET A 137 7.99 -14.19 -3.37
C MET A 137 7.94 -14.92 -4.71
N ILE A 138 7.34 -14.33 -5.74
CA ILE A 138 7.32 -14.86 -7.11
C ILE A 138 8.57 -14.42 -7.88
N PHE A 139 8.91 -13.14 -7.80
CA PHE A 139 9.97 -12.56 -8.63
C PHE A 139 11.37 -12.82 -8.10
N LEU A 140 11.57 -12.89 -6.79
CA LEU A 140 12.90 -13.13 -6.22
C LEU A 140 13.49 -14.48 -6.65
N PRO A 141 12.79 -15.63 -6.56
CA PRO A 141 13.33 -16.89 -7.08
C PRO A 141 13.61 -16.86 -8.58
N ILE A 142 12.76 -16.18 -9.38
CA ILE A 142 13.00 -16.03 -10.83
C ILE A 142 14.28 -15.24 -11.07
N LEU A 143 14.46 -14.12 -10.37
CA LEU A 143 15.64 -13.27 -10.51
C LEU A 143 16.91 -13.97 -10.06
N LEU A 144 16.87 -14.69 -8.94
CA LEU A 144 18.00 -15.47 -8.45
C LEU A 144 18.38 -16.61 -9.43
N SER A 145 17.40 -17.29 -10.01
CA SER A 145 17.65 -18.30 -11.04
C SER A 145 18.27 -17.67 -12.31
N ILE A 146 17.87 -16.45 -12.67
CA ILE A 146 18.53 -15.72 -13.78
C ILE A 146 19.98 -15.40 -13.39
N PHE A 147 20.25 -14.88 -12.20
CA PHE A 147 21.61 -14.58 -11.74
C PHE A 147 22.53 -15.81 -11.82
N GLU A 148 22.05 -16.95 -11.34
CA GLU A 148 22.80 -18.21 -11.43
C GLU A 148 23.03 -18.66 -12.87
N SER A 149 22.00 -18.56 -13.74
CA SER A 149 22.10 -19.01 -15.14
C SER A 149 23.05 -18.17 -15.99
N ILE A 150 23.19 -16.87 -15.69
CA ILE A 150 24.11 -15.95 -16.38
C ILE A 150 25.45 -15.83 -15.67
N GLY A 151 25.68 -16.62 -14.60
CA GLY A 151 26.98 -16.71 -13.92
C GLY A 151 27.37 -15.45 -13.13
N LEU A 152 26.41 -14.70 -12.56
CA LEU A 152 26.74 -13.55 -11.72
C LEU A 152 27.46 -13.99 -10.44
N ASP A 153 28.48 -13.21 -10.05
CA ASP A 153 29.21 -13.39 -8.80
C ASP A 153 28.68 -12.45 -7.72
N ARG A 154 28.30 -13.02 -6.58
CA ARG A 154 27.78 -12.26 -5.41
C ARG A 154 28.74 -11.21 -4.88
N ARG A 155 30.04 -11.29 -5.16
CA ARG A 155 31.02 -10.33 -4.68
C ARG A 155 31.38 -9.24 -5.68
N ARG A 156 31.29 -9.57 -6.99
CA ARG A 156 31.69 -8.67 -8.07
C ARG A 156 30.53 -7.89 -8.67
N ASP A 157 29.35 -8.53 -8.77
CA ASP A 157 28.22 -8.00 -9.53
C ASP A 157 27.14 -7.37 -8.64
N LEU A 158 27.52 -6.96 -7.41
CA LEU A 158 26.60 -6.36 -6.43
C LEU A 158 25.89 -5.09 -6.95
N SER A 159 26.49 -4.35 -7.89
CA SER A 159 25.86 -3.16 -8.45
C SER A 159 24.64 -3.51 -9.29
N LEU A 160 24.75 -4.51 -10.16
CA LEU A 160 23.67 -4.98 -11.02
C LEU A 160 22.55 -5.65 -10.20
N SER A 161 22.93 -6.56 -9.31
CA SER A 161 21.97 -7.27 -8.48
C SER A 161 21.25 -6.34 -7.51
N SER A 162 21.94 -5.37 -6.87
CA SER A 162 21.32 -4.34 -6.04
C SER A 162 20.34 -3.47 -6.83
N MET A 163 20.70 -3.06 -8.07
CA MET A 163 19.81 -2.30 -8.94
C MET A 163 18.53 -3.07 -9.25
N LEU A 164 18.66 -4.34 -9.61
CA LEU A 164 17.50 -5.16 -9.96
C LEU A 164 16.60 -5.45 -8.76
N LEU A 165 17.17 -5.73 -7.60
CA LEU A 165 16.41 -5.99 -6.38
C LEU A 165 15.75 -4.71 -5.84
N LEU A 166 16.47 -3.59 -5.77
CA LEU A 166 15.88 -2.30 -5.42
C LEU A 166 14.80 -1.89 -6.42
N GLY A 167 15.05 -2.08 -7.72
CA GLY A 167 14.06 -1.82 -8.76
C GLY A 167 12.81 -2.68 -8.62
N THR A 168 12.96 -3.97 -8.31
CA THR A 168 11.81 -4.85 -8.05
C THR A 168 10.96 -4.33 -6.90
N VAL A 169 11.59 -3.98 -5.78
CA VAL A 169 10.89 -3.43 -4.61
C VAL A 169 10.23 -2.09 -4.94
N SER A 170 10.96 -1.17 -5.55
CA SER A 170 10.44 0.18 -5.84
C SER A 170 9.29 0.14 -6.84
N ILE A 171 9.40 -0.62 -7.92
CA ILE A 171 8.36 -0.74 -8.95
C ILE A 171 7.11 -1.42 -8.39
N ALA A 172 7.26 -2.45 -7.56
CA ALA A 172 6.14 -3.08 -6.87
C ALA A 172 5.41 -2.07 -5.97
N LEU A 173 6.13 -1.36 -5.10
CA LEU A 173 5.54 -0.40 -4.18
C LEU A 173 4.91 0.80 -4.89
N LEU A 174 5.49 1.28 -6.00
CA LEU A 174 4.88 2.30 -6.85
C LEU A 174 3.54 1.83 -7.43
N SER A 175 3.46 0.59 -7.90
CA SER A 175 2.22 -0.01 -8.40
C SER A 175 1.14 -0.05 -7.31
N ASN A 176 1.48 -0.45 -6.10
CA ASN A 176 0.56 -0.47 -4.96
C ASN A 176 -0.02 0.90 -4.59
N GLY A 177 0.77 1.95 -4.77
CA GLY A 177 0.33 3.34 -4.54
C GLY A 177 -0.76 3.81 -5.51
N THR A 178 -1.14 3.01 -6.51
CA THR A 178 -2.15 3.40 -7.51
C THR A 178 -3.47 2.64 -7.38
N ASN A 179 -3.47 1.52 -6.67
CA ASN A 179 -4.62 0.62 -6.62
C ASN A 179 -4.94 0.20 -5.18
N PRO A 180 -6.12 0.53 -4.68
CA PRO A 180 -6.56 0.12 -3.33
C PRO A 180 -6.85 -1.38 -3.20
N ILE A 181 -6.91 -2.13 -4.30
CA ILE A 181 -7.38 -3.53 -4.30
C ILE A 181 -6.31 -4.47 -3.75
N SER A 182 -5.04 -4.23 -4.06
CA SER A 182 -3.95 -5.15 -3.77
C SER A 182 -3.20 -4.84 -2.47
N HIS A 183 -3.41 -3.65 -1.88
CA HIS A 183 -2.61 -3.24 -0.73
C HIS A 183 -3.40 -2.68 0.45
N ALA A 184 -3.14 -3.29 1.60
CA ALA A 184 -3.81 -2.99 2.86
C ALA A 184 -3.61 -1.53 3.34
N VAL A 185 -2.44 -0.93 3.10
CA VAL A 185 -2.14 0.45 3.53
C VAL A 185 -2.88 1.48 2.69
N THR A 186 -3.08 1.22 1.40
CA THR A 186 -3.93 2.08 0.56
C THR A 186 -5.38 2.07 1.05
N ILE A 187 -5.88 0.88 1.41
CA ILE A 187 -7.21 0.72 2.02
C ILE A 187 -7.29 1.43 3.38
N GLN A 188 -6.22 1.38 4.18
CA GLN A 188 -6.10 2.13 5.43
C GLN A 188 -6.24 3.64 5.20
N GLY A 189 -5.60 4.20 4.16
CA GLY A 189 -5.74 5.61 3.81
C GLY A 189 -7.18 6.01 3.49
N PHE A 190 -7.92 5.16 2.78
CA PHE A 190 -9.34 5.37 2.50
C PHE A 190 -10.17 5.42 3.78
N SER A 191 -9.94 4.46 4.68
CA SER A 191 -10.66 4.42 5.94
C SER A 191 -10.32 5.58 6.87
N LEU A 192 -9.07 6.00 6.92
CA LEU A 192 -8.67 7.19 7.67
C LEU A 192 -9.34 8.44 7.10
N TYR A 193 -9.34 8.61 5.78
CA TYR A 193 -10.05 9.72 5.14
C TYR A 193 -11.54 9.72 5.50
N GLU A 194 -12.23 8.60 5.33
CA GLU A 194 -13.64 8.45 5.70
C GLU A 194 -13.89 8.77 7.19
N SER A 195 -12.97 8.36 8.06
CA SER A 195 -13.07 8.60 9.50
C SER A 195 -12.95 10.07 9.88
N TYR A 196 -12.13 10.85 9.16
CA TYR A 196 -11.93 12.28 9.45
C TYR A 196 -12.93 13.18 8.75
N VAL A 197 -13.32 12.85 7.52
CA VAL A 197 -14.12 13.72 6.64
C VAL A 197 -15.61 13.30 6.63
N GLY A 198 -15.90 12.03 6.93
CA GLY A 198 -17.24 11.47 6.88
C GLY A 198 -17.72 11.04 5.50
N GLU A 199 -16.86 11.14 4.50
CA GLU A 199 -17.13 10.76 3.11
C GLU A 199 -16.18 9.66 2.65
N SER A 200 -16.65 8.77 1.78
CA SER A 200 -15.79 7.71 1.22
C SER A 200 -14.97 8.23 0.04
N MET A 201 -13.70 7.82 -0.03
CA MET A 201 -12.83 8.08 -1.18
C MET A 201 -13.17 7.10 -2.31
N ASP A 202 -13.39 7.61 -3.50
CA ASP A 202 -13.69 6.83 -4.70
C ASP A 202 -12.41 6.24 -5.32
N PHE A 203 -12.45 4.94 -5.65
CA PHE A 203 -11.31 4.20 -6.21
C PHE A 203 -10.85 4.74 -7.56
N PHE A 204 -11.80 5.18 -8.38
CA PHE A 204 -11.49 5.70 -9.70
C PHE A 204 -10.74 7.03 -9.60
N THR A 205 -11.20 7.96 -8.76
CA THR A 205 -10.54 9.24 -8.50
C THR A 205 -9.13 9.02 -7.96
N PHE A 206 -8.97 8.14 -6.95
CA PHE A 206 -7.67 7.78 -6.41
C PHE A 206 -6.72 7.27 -7.49
N SER A 207 -7.15 6.25 -8.26
CA SER A 207 -6.30 5.64 -9.29
C SER A 207 -6.00 6.61 -10.44
N THR A 208 -6.93 7.49 -10.80
CA THR A 208 -6.72 8.48 -11.88
C THR A 208 -5.68 9.54 -11.50
N VAL A 209 -5.62 9.93 -10.23
CA VAL A 209 -4.60 10.86 -9.72
C VAL A 209 -3.24 10.18 -9.59
N THR A 210 -3.20 8.99 -9.02
CA THR A 210 -1.95 8.33 -8.60
C THR A 210 -1.25 7.55 -9.72
N THR A 211 -2.00 6.98 -10.68
CA THR A 211 -1.42 6.17 -11.77
C THR A 211 -0.44 6.95 -12.66
N PRO A 212 -0.74 8.18 -13.13
CA PRO A 212 0.23 8.96 -13.90
C PRO A 212 1.51 9.24 -13.12
N VAL A 213 1.41 9.59 -11.84
CA VAL A 213 2.56 9.83 -10.96
C VAL A 213 3.42 8.57 -10.85
N SER A 214 2.80 7.43 -10.57
CA SER A 214 3.47 6.14 -10.42
C SER A 214 4.16 5.68 -11.71
N LEU A 215 3.48 5.74 -12.85
CA LEU A 215 4.05 5.35 -14.14
C LEU A 215 5.22 6.25 -14.55
N LEU A 216 5.10 7.56 -14.36
CA LEU A 216 6.19 8.50 -14.62
C LEU A 216 7.36 8.26 -13.67
N SER A 217 7.10 7.99 -12.37
CA SER A 217 8.14 7.64 -11.41
C SER A 217 8.86 6.36 -11.80
N ALA A 218 8.12 5.32 -12.19
CA ALA A 218 8.70 4.07 -12.66
C ALA A 218 9.58 4.28 -13.91
N ALA A 219 9.12 5.10 -14.87
CA ALA A 219 9.87 5.44 -16.08
C ALA A 219 11.15 6.23 -15.74
N VAL A 220 11.06 7.26 -14.90
CA VAL A 220 12.22 8.07 -14.49
C VAL A 220 13.23 7.22 -13.69
N ILE A 221 12.76 6.39 -12.78
CA ILE A 221 13.62 5.45 -12.01
C ILE A 221 14.34 4.50 -12.97
N PHE A 222 13.63 3.92 -13.96
CA PHE A 222 14.26 3.08 -14.97
C PHE A 222 15.31 3.84 -15.80
N LEU A 223 15.05 5.09 -16.19
CA LEU A 223 16.01 5.93 -16.90
C LEU A 223 17.23 6.25 -16.04
N LEU A 224 17.04 6.54 -14.74
CA LEU A 224 18.14 6.73 -13.79
C LEU A 224 19.00 5.47 -13.65
N MET A 225 18.38 4.29 -13.56
CA MET A 225 19.10 3.02 -13.55
C MET A 225 19.93 2.84 -14.83
N ARG A 226 19.36 3.14 -15.99
CA ARG A 226 20.01 2.95 -17.30
C ARG A 226 21.13 3.97 -17.57
N PHE A 227 20.92 5.25 -17.28
CA PHE A 227 21.78 6.33 -17.71
C PHE A 227 22.69 6.91 -16.61
N VAL A 228 22.31 6.75 -15.34
CA VAL A 228 23.06 7.32 -14.20
C VAL A 228 23.72 6.23 -13.38
N TRP A 229 23.00 5.20 -12.96
CA TRP A 229 23.59 4.05 -12.22
C TRP A 229 24.52 3.24 -13.12
N LYS A 230 24.09 2.92 -14.34
CA LYS A 230 24.86 2.24 -15.41
C LYS A 230 25.60 0.97 -14.98
N PRO A 231 24.98 -0.01 -14.33
CA PRO A 231 25.66 -1.27 -14.07
C PRO A 231 25.94 -1.98 -15.39
N ASP A 232 26.93 -2.86 -15.40
CA ASP A 232 27.18 -3.72 -16.54
C ASP A 232 26.07 -4.77 -16.65
N VAL A 233 25.30 -4.71 -17.73
CA VAL A 233 24.18 -5.62 -18.01
C VAL A 233 24.51 -6.64 -19.10
N SER A 234 25.78 -6.73 -19.56
CA SER A 234 26.22 -7.60 -20.66
C SER A 234 25.89 -9.08 -20.40
N ALA A 235 25.96 -9.53 -19.15
CA ALA A 235 25.61 -10.88 -18.75
C ALA A 235 24.16 -11.30 -19.13
N PHE A 236 23.24 -10.35 -19.27
CA PHE A 236 21.87 -10.62 -19.69
C PHE A 236 21.73 -11.08 -21.14
N THR A 237 22.78 -10.95 -21.96
CA THR A 237 22.78 -11.50 -23.32
C THR A 237 22.80 -13.03 -23.36
N SER A 238 23.20 -13.69 -22.26
CA SER A 238 23.30 -15.15 -22.15
C SER A 238 22.08 -15.85 -21.59
N ILE A 239 20.94 -15.11 -21.38
CA ILE A 239 19.71 -15.70 -20.82
C ILE A 239 19.12 -16.74 -21.77
N ASP A 240 18.85 -17.94 -21.26
CA ASP A 240 18.09 -18.99 -21.93
C ASP A 240 16.58 -18.77 -21.77
N TYR A 241 16.01 -18.01 -22.69
CA TYR A 241 14.58 -17.70 -22.70
C TYR A 241 13.70 -18.93 -22.95
N ASP A 242 14.18 -19.91 -23.70
CA ASP A 242 13.38 -21.09 -24.06
C ASP A 242 13.25 -22.04 -22.87
N ARG A 243 14.26 -22.14 -22.03
CA ARG A 243 14.21 -22.83 -20.75
C ARG A 243 13.20 -22.18 -19.79
N LEU A 244 13.14 -20.85 -19.75
CA LEU A 244 12.15 -20.13 -18.94
C LEU A 244 10.73 -20.42 -19.41
N VAL A 245 10.46 -20.40 -20.72
CA VAL A 245 9.15 -20.74 -21.30
C VAL A 245 8.78 -22.19 -20.99
N ALA A 246 9.70 -23.13 -21.16
CA ALA A 246 9.46 -24.55 -20.89
C ALA A 246 9.05 -24.81 -19.43
N SER A 247 9.52 -23.98 -18.49
CA SER A 247 9.19 -24.10 -17.05
C SER A 247 7.73 -23.84 -16.72
N CYS A 248 6.93 -23.23 -17.63
CA CYS A 248 5.52 -22.90 -17.39
C CYS A 248 4.54 -24.01 -17.77
N GLY A 249 4.92 -24.92 -18.68
CA GLY A 249 4.02 -25.94 -19.22
C GLY A 249 2.81 -25.35 -19.99
N ALA A 250 1.81 -26.19 -20.29
CA ALA A 250 0.60 -25.78 -21.00
C ALA A 250 -0.31 -24.88 -20.15
N PHE A 251 -1.06 -23.98 -20.80
CA PHE A 251 -2.03 -23.10 -20.13
C PHE A 251 -3.26 -23.90 -19.67
N ARG A 252 -3.48 -23.94 -18.35
CA ARG A 252 -4.54 -24.74 -17.75
C ARG A 252 -5.87 -23.98 -17.75
N LYS A 253 -6.99 -24.70 -17.89
CA LYS A 253 -8.34 -24.09 -17.82
C LYS A 253 -8.57 -23.37 -16.48
N LYS A 254 -8.06 -23.91 -15.37
CA LYS A 254 -8.13 -23.30 -14.03
C LYS A 254 -7.45 -21.94 -13.97
N GLU A 255 -6.28 -21.78 -14.60
CA GLU A 255 -5.58 -20.49 -14.73
C GLU A 255 -6.46 -19.46 -15.48
N ARG A 256 -7.04 -19.87 -16.61
CA ARG A 256 -7.91 -19.00 -17.42
C ARG A 256 -9.12 -18.51 -16.65
N TRP A 257 -9.84 -19.40 -15.96
CA TRP A 257 -11.03 -19.03 -15.20
C TRP A 257 -10.68 -18.16 -13.98
N SER A 258 -9.59 -18.44 -13.25
CA SER A 258 -9.11 -17.59 -12.16
C SER A 258 -8.87 -16.16 -12.65
N LEU A 259 -8.19 -16.00 -13.79
CA LEU A 259 -7.91 -14.69 -14.37
C LEU A 259 -9.18 -13.97 -14.81
N ILE A 260 -10.11 -14.65 -15.51
CA ILE A 260 -11.36 -14.05 -15.99
C ILE A 260 -12.20 -13.55 -14.80
N ILE A 261 -12.40 -14.38 -13.76
CA ILE A 261 -13.20 -14.00 -12.60
C ILE A 261 -12.56 -12.83 -11.87
N TYR A 262 -11.22 -12.83 -11.74
CA TYR A 262 -10.52 -11.71 -11.12
C TYR A 262 -10.68 -10.40 -11.91
N LEU A 263 -10.50 -10.44 -13.23
CA LEU A 263 -10.68 -9.26 -14.09
C LEU A 263 -12.12 -8.73 -14.07
N LEU A 264 -13.11 -9.61 -13.99
CA LEU A 264 -14.51 -9.21 -13.80
C LEU A 264 -14.73 -8.53 -12.44
N CYS A 265 -14.10 -9.02 -11.38
CA CYS A 265 -14.13 -8.38 -10.07
C CYS A 265 -13.54 -6.96 -10.12
N VAL A 266 -12.38 -6.80 -10.75
CA VAL A 266 -11.75 -5.47 -10.94
C VAL A 266 -12.66 -4.54 -11.75
N LEU A 267 -13.26 -5.04 -12.81
CA LEU A 267 -14.21 -4.26 -13.61
C LEU A 267 -15.41 -3.79 -12.77
N LEU A 268 -15.97 -4.67 -11.94
CA LEU A 268 -17.07 -4.31 -11.04
C LEU A 268 -16.69 -3.24 -10.01
N TRP A 269 -15.43 -3.19 -9.54
CA TRP A 269 -14.96 -2.11 -8.67
C TRP A 269 -14.80 -0.77 -9.38
N LEU A 270 -14.36 -0.80 -10.64
CA LEU A 270 -14.21 0.41 -11.44
C LEU A 270 -15.52 0.94 -11.98
N LEU A 271 -16.54 0.09 -12.05
CA LEU A 271 -17.82 0.40 -12.69
C LEU A 271 -18.54 1.63 -12.08
N PRO A 272 -18.62 1.82 -10.75
CA PRO A 272 -19.23 3.03 -10.18
C PRO A 272 -18.54 4.32 -10.66
N GLY A 273 -17.21 4.40 -10.56
CA GLY A 273 -16.45 5.56 -11.02
C GLY A 273 -16.58 5.79 -12.52
N LEU A 274 -16.48 4.74 -13.35
CA LEU A 274 -16.68 4.82 -14.79
C LEU A 274 -18.10 5.29 -15.13
N SER A 275 -19.12 4.83 -14.40
CA SER A 275 -20.50 5.22 -14.66
C SER A 275 -20.77 6.71 -14.49
N LYS A 276 -20.03 7.40 -13.63
CA LYS A 276 -20.10 8.85 -13.45
C LYS A 276 -19.89 9.60 -14.77
N TYR A 277 -19.00 9.08 -15.63
CA TYR A 277 -18.64 9.71 -16.90
C TYR A 277 -19.38 9.14 -18.11
N PHE A 278 -19.60 7.82 -18.16
CA PHE A 278 -20.16 7.14 -19.33
C PHE A 278 -21.68 6.90 -19.21
N TRP A 279 -22.20 6.75 -17.98
CA TRP A 279 -23.63 6.49 -17.71
C TRP A 279 -24.12 7.25 -16.47
N PRO A 280 -24.18 8.59 -16.51
CA PRO A 280 -24.51 9.41 -15.33
C PRO A 280 -25.83 9.04 -14.68
N THR A 281 -26.81 8.55 -15.47
CA THR A 281 -28.13 8.11 -14.97
C THR A 281 -28.06 6.84 -14.10
N ALA A 282 -27.08 5.97 -14.35
CA ALA A 282 -26.88 4.75 -13.56
C ALA A 282 -25.97 4.99 -12.32
N TYR A 283 -25.21 6.07 -12.30
CA TYR A 283 -24.26 6.38 -11.22
C TYR A 283 -24.91 6.37 -9.81
N PRO A 284 -26.08 6.97 -9.56
CA PRO A 284 -26.70 6.97 -8.21
C PRO A 284 -27.06 5.58 -7.69
N ALA A 285 -27.28 4.62 -8.58
CA ALA A 285 -27.55 3.23 -8.21
C ALA A 285 -26.25 2.45 -8.02
N LEU A 286 -25.29 2.62 -8.91
CA LEU A 286 -24.01 1.90 -8.89
C LEU A 286 -23.08 2.37 -7.76
N SER A 287 -23.08 3.66 -7.42
CA SER A 287 -22.29 4.21 -6.32
C SER A 287 -22.71 3.70 -4.93
N LYS A 288 -23.92 3.15 -4.81
CA LYS A 288 -24.41 2.53 -3.56
C LYS A 288 -23.96 1.08 -3.39
N ILE A 289 -23.34 0.48 -4.41
CA ILE A 289 -22.83 -0.90 -4.32
C ILE A 289 -21.62 -0.89 -3.36
N ASN A 290 -21.75 -1.66 -2.29
CA ASN A 290 -20.66 -1.80 -1.33
C ASN A 290 -19.46 -2.51 -1.98
N ASN A 291 -18.27 -1.97 -1.78
CA ASN A 291 -17.02 -2.49 -2.33
C ASN A 291 -16.69 -3.94 -1.92
N CYS A 292 -17.33 -4.45 -0.86
CA CYS A 292 -17.19 -5.84 -0.43
C CYS A 292 -17.88 -6.85 -1.37
N TYR A 293 -18.89 -6.44 -2.13
CA TYR A 293 -19.68 -7.37 -2.94
C TYR A 293 -18.90 -7.99 -4.10
N PRO A 294 -18.12 -7.25 -4.92
CA PRO A 294 -17.39 -7.87 -6.02
C PRO A 294 -16.43 -8.99 -5.58
N PRO A 295 -15.55 -8.82 -4.57
CA PRO A 295 -14.66 -9.89 -4.16
C PRO A 295 -15.40 -11.05 -3.48
N LEU A 296 -16.46 -10.76 -2.72
CA LEU A 296 -17.30 -11.81 -2.12
C LEU A 296 -17.96 -12.67 -3.19
N LEU A 297 -18.55 -12.05 -4.23
CA LEU A 297 -19.14 -12.74 -5.36
C LEU A 297 -18.11 -13.57 -6.13
N ALA A 298 -16.93 -13.00 -6.38
CA ALA A 298 -15.84 -13.71 -7.04
C ALA A 298 -15.39 -14.94 -6.25
N LEU A 299 -15.22 -14.82 -4.93
CA LEU A 299 -14.89 -15.94 -4.04
C LEU A 299 -15.96 -17.02 -4.04
N PHE A 300 -17.23 -16.62 -4.00
CA PHE A 300 -18.34 -17.55 -4.07
C PHE A 300 -18.32 -18.35 -5.39
N VAL A 301 -18.18 -17.67 -6.53
CA VAL A 301 -18.09 -18.30 -7.84
C VAL A 301 -16.88 -19.24 -7.92
N MET A 302 -15.70 -18.83 -7.45
CA MET A 302 -14.47 -19.63 -7.49
C MET A 302 -14.56 -20.88 -6.61
N ASN A 303 -15.28 -20.81 -5.49
CA ASN A 303 -15.45 -21.97 -4.60
C ASN A 303 -16.54 -22.93 -5.12
N PHE A 304 -17.54 -22.43 -5.82
CA PHE A 304 -18.66 -23.23 -6.32
C PHE A 304 -18.37 -23.87 -7.68
N VAL A 305 -17.75 -23.11 -8.61
CA VAL A 305 -17.47 -23.60 -9.97
C VAL A 305 -16.30 -24.60 -9.94
N ARG A 306 -16.52 -25.72 -10.63
CA ARG A 306 -15.50 -26.76 -10.82
C ARG A 306 -14.96 -26.74 -12.24
N VAL A 307 -13.66 -26.85 -12.36
CA VAL A 307 -12.94 -26.95 -13.63
C VAL A 307 -12.11 -28.23 -13.60
N ASP A 308 -12.32 -29.11 -14.57
CA ASP A 308 -11.69 -30.42 -14.63
C ASP A 308 -11.88 -31.26 -13.33
N GLY A 309 -13.05 -31.12 -12.67
CA GLY A 309 -13.43 -31.83 -11.43
C GLY A 309 -12.98 -31.15 -10.12
N GLU A 310 -12.11 -30.15 -10.19
CA GLU A 310 -11.59 -29.39 -9.03
C GLU A 310 -12.25 -28.01 -8.92
N LYS A 311 -12.39 -27.51 -7.69
CA LYS A 311 -12.76 -26.11 -7.44
C LYS A 311 -11.66 -25.18 -7.96
N ILE A 312 -12.05 -23.99 -8.45
CA ILE A 312 -11.08 -22.96 -8.84
C ILE A 312 -10.29 -22.51 -7.60
N LEU A 313 -10.97 -22.25 -6.49
CA LEU A 313 -10.37 -21.95 -5.19
C LEU A 313 -11.13 -22.67 -4.10
N ASP A 314 -10.44 -23.45 -3.26
CA ASP A 314 -11.05 -24.04 -2.08
C ASP A 314 -11.16 -23.00 -0.94
N TRP A 315 -12.26 -23.04 -0.20
CA TRP A 315 -12.51 -22.08 0.88
C TRP A 315 -11.42 -22.14 1.98
N GLY A 316 -10.98 -23.33 2.34
CA GLY A 316 -9.89 -23.51 3.32
C GLY A 316 -8.58 -22.86 2.87
N ASP A 317 -8.31 -22.90 1.58
CA ASP A 317 -7.15 -22.25 0.98
C ASP A 317 -7.29 -20.73 0.95
N ALA A 318 -8.47 -20.22 0.67
CA ALA A 318 -8.76 -18.78 0.74
C ALA A 318 -8.52 -18.23 2.16
N VAL A 319 -9.04 -18.94 3.18
CA VAL A 319 -8.87 -18.53 4.59
C VAL A 319 -7.39 -18.57 5.02
N LYS A 320 -6.64 -19.61 4.61
CA LYS A 320 -5.20 -19.72 4.91
C LYS A 320 -4.34 -18.64 4.26
N ALA A 321 -4.80 -18.05 3.16
CA ALA A 321 -4.10 -17.00 2.46
C ALA A 321 -4.23 -15.61 3.14
N VAL A 322 -5.14 -15.45 4.08
CA VAL A 322 -5.31 -14.22 4.83
C VAL A 322 -4.06 -13.95 5.67
N ASN A 323 -3.46 -12.79 5.49
CA ASN A 323 -2.42 -12.30 6.39
C ASN A 323 -3.07 -11.73 7.65
N TRP A 324 -3.35 -12.60 8.61
CA TRP A 324 -4.04 -12.27 9.86
C TRP A 324 -3.36 -11.15 10.65
N PRO A 325 -2.03 -11.14 10.86
CA PRO A 325 -1.36 -10.03 11.53
C PRO A 325 -1.66 -8.68 10.88
N THR A 326 -1.53 -8.59 9.57
CA THR A 326 -1.83 -7.36 8.81
C THR A 326 -3.30 -6.98 8.89
N TYR A 327 -4.22 -7.95 8.80
CA TYR A 327 -5.64 -7.71 8.91
C TYR A 327 -6.03 -7.14 10.30
N LEU A 328 -5.57 -7.77 11.37
CA LEU A 328 -5.83 -7.34 12.74
C LEU A 328 -5.27 -5.94 13.01
N PHE A 329 -4.06 -5.68 12.52
CA PHE A 329 -3.43 -4.38 12.62
C PHE A 329 -4.26 -3.27 11.94
N ILE A 330 -4.63 -3.48 10.68
CA ILE A 330 -5.36 -2.47 9.91
C ILE A 330 -6.75 -2.23 10.50
N ALA A 331 -7.47 -3.29 10.86
CA ALA A 331 -8.77 -3.14 11.54
C ALA A 331 -8.64 -2.29 12.81
N THR A 332 -7.61 -2.54 13.63
CA THR A 332 -7.38 -1.78 14.87
C THR A 332 -7.05 -0.31 14.59
N ILE A 333 -6.18 -0.03 13.61
CA ILE A 333 -5.81 1.35 13.23
C ILE A 333 -7.00 2.10 12.63
N MET A 334 -7.87 1.44 11.88
CA MET A 334 -9.11 2.03 11.39
C MET A 334 -10.00 2.51 12.55
N GLY A 335 -10.16 1.67 13.57
CA GLY A 335 -10.92 2.06 14.77
C GLY A 335 -10.27 3.22 15.52
N LEU A 336 -8.94 3.19 15.70
CA LEU A 336 -8.22 4.29 16.34
C LEU A 336 -8.39 5.58 15.53
N GLY A 337 -8.24 5.56 14.20
CA GLY A 337 -8.45 6.71 13.31
C GLY A 337 -9.87 7.26 13.38
N SER A 338 -10.87 6.36 13.39
CA SER A 338 -12.28 6.75 13.53
C SER A 338 -12.55 7.51 14.84
N PHE A 339 -11.95 7.10 15.95
CA PHE A 339 -12.08 7.82 17.22
C PHE A 339 -11.27 9.12 17.24
N MET A 340 -10.14 9.20 16.58
CA MET A 340 -9.37 10.44 16.43
C MET A 340 -10.12 11.49 15.62
N GLY A 341 -10.81 11.08 14.55
CA GLY A 341 -11.64 11.96 13.71
C GLY A 341 -13.01 12.31 14.29
N ASN A 342 -13.43 11.67 15.39
CA ASN A 342 -14.75 11.88 15.96
C ASN A 342 -14.87 13.26 16.64
N ALA A 343 -15.83 14.08 16.18
CA ALA A 343 -16.06 15.42 16.68
C ALA A 343 -16.41 15.45 18.18
N ASP A 344 -17.17 14.46 18.69
CA ASP A 344 -17.54 14.38 20.10
C ASP A 344 -16.33 14.17 21.03
N ILE A 345 -15.25 13.61 20.51
CA ILE A 345 -13.99 13.40 21.22
C ILE A 345 -13.11 14.66 21.18
N GLY A 346 -13.19 15.45 20.10
CA GLY A 346 -12.51 16.73 19.93
C GLY A 346 -10.99 16.66 19.76
N LEU A 347 -10.39 15.47 19.59
CA LEU A 347 -8.93 15.30 19.47
C LEU A 347 -8.39 15.96 18.21
N SER A 348 -9.07 15.81 17.08
CA SER A 348 -8.69 16.38 15.79
C SER A 348 -8.64 17.92 15.84
N GLU A 349 -9.65 18.55 16.44
CA GLU A 349 -9.72 19.99 16.61
C GLU A 349 -8.63 20.51 17.57
N TRP A 350 -8.43 19.81 18.69
CA TRP A 350 -7.36 20.16 19.64
C TRP A 350 -5.98 20.07 19.00
N LEU A 351 -5.67 18.99 18.27
CA LEU A 351 -4.40 18.84 17.54
C LEU A 351 -4.19 19.97 16.54
N SER A 352 -5.24 20.32 15.78
CA SER A 352 -5.20 21.42 14.84
C SER A 352 -4.87 22.74 15.55
N ASN A 353 -5.55 23.05 16.66
CA ASN A 353 -5.32 24.29 17.40
C ASN A 353 -3.91 24.38 17.99
N VAL A 354 -3.36 23.28 18.51
CA VAL A 354 -1.99 23.22 19.06
C VAL A 354 -0.94 23.39 17.96
N MET A 355 -1.19 22.84 16.78
CA MET A 355 -0.23 22.86 15.68
C MET A 355 -0.38 24.08 14.75
N ALA A 356 -1.56 24.71 14.74
CA ALA A 356 -1.84 25.86 13.88
C ALA A 356 -0.78 26.98 13.94
N PRO A 357 -0.23 27.38 15.12
CA PRO A 357 0.78 28.43 15.17
C PRO A 357 2.05 28.10 14.35
N ALA A 358 2.45 26.82 14.28
CA ALA A 358 3.61 26.39 13.52
C ALA A 358 3.40 26.46 12.00
N PHE A 359 2.15 26.36 11.56
CA PHE A 359 1.78 26.30 10.14
C PHE A 359 1.05 27.54 9.63
N SER A 360 0.62 28.47 10.51
CA SER A 360 -0.24 29.62 10.19
C SER A 360 0.33 30.57 9.11
N HIS A 361 1.64 30.65 8.98
CA HIS A 361 2.32 31.51 7.99
C HIS A 361 2.77 30.73 6.74
N MET A 362 2.47 29.44 6.67
CA MET A 362 2.93 28.58 5.58
C MET A 362 1.92 28.60 4.41
N PRO A 363 2.36 28.82 3.17
CA PRO A 363 1.47 28.70 2.01
C PRO A 363 0.89 27.27 1.90
N PRO A 364 -0.38 27.14 1.49
CA PRO A 364 -1.05 25.82 1.39
C PRO A 364 -0.27 24.80 0.57
N LEU A 365 0.30 25.23 -0.55
CA LEU A 365 1.11 24.35 -1.41
C LEU A 365 2.36 23.83 -0.69
N VAL A 366 3.03 24.69 0.08
CA VAL A 366 4.23 24.29 0.85
C VAL A 366 3.86 23.29 1.94
N PHE A 367 2.73 23.49 2.60
CA PHE A 367 2.18 22.52 3.57
C PHE A 367 1.95 21.15 2.91
N ALA A 368 1.29 21.11 1.75
CA ALA A 368 1.05 19.86 1.03
C ALA A 368 2.38 19.15 0.66
N ILE A 369 3.37 19.89 0.18
CA ILE A 369 4.70 19.37 -0.16
C ILE A 369 5.38 18.78 1.08
N ILE A 370 5.32 19.48 2.21
CA ILE A 370 5.93 19.01 3.47
C ILE A 370 5.24 17.72 3.95
N MET A 371 3.92 17.61 3.86
CA MET A 371 3.21 16.41 4.28
C MET A 371 3.53 15.21 3.38
N VAL A 372 3.61 15.41 2.07
CA VAL A 372 4.04 14.37 1.11
C VAL A 372 5.49 13.95 1.39
N PHE A 373 6.40 14.90 1.57
CA PHE A 373 7.80 14.61 1.88
C PHE A 373 7.95 13.89 3.23
N ALA A 374 7.20 14.32 4.24
CA ALA A 374 7.25 13.73 5.57
C ALA A 374 6.81 12.26 5.56
N VAL A 375 5.71 11.93 4.90
CA VAL A 375 5.26 10.54 4.81
C VAL A 375 6.23 9.68 4.01
N ASP A 376 6.74 10.20 2.89
CA ASP A 376 7.73 9.50 2.05
C ASP A 376 9.05 9.24 2.82
N LEU A 377 9.50 10.22 3.59
CA LEU A 377 10.69 10.06 4.44
C LEU A 377 10.44 9.04 5.55
N LEU A 378 9.35 9.19 6.30
CA LEU A 378 9.03 8.31 7.42
C LEU A 378 8.86 6.85 6.99
N THR A 379 8.18 6.60 5.88
CA THR A 379 7.93 5.24 5.39
C THR A 379 9.21 4.48 5.03
N ASN A 380 10.31 5.16 4.77
CA ASN A 380 11.61 4.55 4.51
C ASN A 380 12.35 4.10 5.78
N PHE A 381 11.92 4.56 6.96
CA PHE A 381 12.54 4.22 8.26
C PHE A 381 11.58 3.49 9.20
N CYS A 382 10.27 3.53 8.94
CA CYS A 382 9.27 2.80 9.71
C CYS A 382 8.22 2.16 8.79
N SER A 383 7.32 1.36 9.36
CA SER A 383 6.22 0.74 8.59
C SER A 383 5.38 1.77 7.85
N ASN A 384 5.03 1.50 6.59
CA ASN A 384 4.16 2.31 5.76
C ASN A 384 2.86 2.71 6.47
N SER A 385 2.24 1.76 7.16
CA SER A 385 0.98 1.98 7.89
C SER A 385 1.15 2.92 9.08
N VAL A 386 2.28 2.86 9.77
CA VAL A 386 2.60 3.79 10.88
C VAL A 386 2.87 5.18 10.33
N ALA A 387 3.70 5.30 9.28
CA ALA A 387 3.97 6.57 8.63
C ALA A 387 2.69 7.26 8.15
N LEU A 388 1.82 6.49 7.47
CA LEU A 388 0.52 6.96 7.03
C LEU A 388 -0.33 7.49 8.18
N SER A 389 -0.52 6.70 9.25
CA SER A 389 -1.36 7.09 10.39
C SER A 389 -0.86 8.36 11.07
N VAL A 390 0.46 8.47 11.28
CA VAL A 390 1.08 9.63 11.94
C VAL A 390 0.87 10.89 11.12
N VAL A 391 1.13 10.83 9.82
CA VAL A 391 1.00 12.01 8.95
C VAL A 391 -0.46 12.39 8.74
N PHE A 392 -1.38 11.42 8.61
CA PHE A 392 -2.81 11.70 8.54
C PHE A 392 -3.34 12.40 9.79
N ALA A 393 -2.91 11.98 10.98
CA ALA A 393 -3.30 12.57 12.24
C ALA A 393 -2.97 14.07 12.35
N VAL A 394 -1.97 14.52 11.61
CA VAL A 394 -1.56 15.94 11.54
C VAL A 394 -2.16 16.64 10.33
N ALA A 395 -2.04 16.01 9.16
CA ALA A 395 -2.34 16.66 7.89
C ALA A 395 -3.83 16.95 7.70
N LEU A 396 -4.73 15.99 8.02
CA LEU A 396 -6.17 16.19 7.79
C LEU A 396 -6.78 17.21 8.72
N PRO A 397 -6.54 17.22 10.05
CA PRO A 397 -7.07 18.27 10.93
C PRO A 397 -6.61 19.68 10.52
N LEU A 398 -5.34 19.85 10.16
CA LEU A 398 -4.82 21.12 9.67
C LEU A 398 -5.42 21.52 8.32
N CYS A 399 -5.58 20.58 7.40
CA CYS A 399 -6.20 20.83 6.11
C CYS A 399 -7.66 21.29 6.27
N MET A 400 -8.43 20.63 7.13
CA MET A 400 -9.85 20.92 7.34
C MET A 400 -10.09 22.22 8.11
N ASN A 401 -9.23 22.57 9.06
CA ASN A 401 -9.42 23.72 9.94
C ASN A 401 -8.60 24.94 9.48
N LEU A 402 -7.26 24.81 9.35
CA LEU A 402 -6.37 25.92 9.05
C LEU A 402 -6.40 26.30 7.56
N TYR A 403 -6.46 25.30 6.66
CA TYR A 403 -6.46 25.47 5.21
C TYR A 403 -7.82 25.23 4.57
N SER A 404 -8.90 25.33 5.36
CA SER A 404 -10.28 25.16 4.87
C SER A 404 -10.55 26.08 3.66
N GLY A 405 -11.10 25.51 2.57
CA GLY A 405 -11.38 26.21 1.33
C GLY A 405 -10.15 26.56 0.47
N GLN A 406 -8.94 26.23 0.93
CA GLN A 406 -7.68 26.45 0.19
C GLN A 406 -7.05 25.15 -0.31
N LEU A 407 -7.24 24.06 0.45
CA LEU A 407 -6.79 22.71 0.09
C LEU A 407 -7.95 21.74 0.21
N SER A 408 -8.06 20.82 -0.75
CA SER A 408 -9.00 19.70 -0.66
C SER A 408 -8.47 18.65 0.30
N PRO A 409 -9.23 18.24 1.34
CA PRO A 409 -8.86 17.12 2.21
C PRO A 409 -8.67 15.81 1.42
N MET A 410 -9.47 15.60 0.36
CA MET A 410 -9.33 14.44 -0.53
C MET A 410 -8.01 14.46 -1.28
N MET A 411 -7.59 15.60 -1.81
CA MET A 411 -6.28 15.76 -2.47
C MET A 411 -5.16 15.36 -1.51
N ILE A 412 -5.11 15.93 -0.32
CA ILE A 412 -4.08 15.65 0.69
C ILE A 412 -4.08 14.15 1.04
N ALA A 413 -5.25 13.58 1.27
CA ALA A 413 -5.39 12.16 1.61
C ALA A 413 -4.88 11.24 0.50
N ILE A 414 -5.21 11.50 -0.78
CA ILE A 414 -4.74 10.74 -1.94
C ILE A 414 -3.21 10.78 -2.02
N LEU A 415 -2.62 11.97 -1.95
CA LEU A 415 -1.18 12.15 -2.12
C LEU A 415 -0.38 11.49 -0.97
N ILE A 416 -0.82 11.69 0.27
CA ILE A 416 -0.19 11.06 1.44
C ILE A 416 -0.33 9.53 1.38
N THR A 417 -1.51 9.02 1.01
CA THR A 417 -1.75 7.58 0.92
C THR A 417 -0.86 6.93 -0.13
N SER A 418 -0.77 7.52 -1.32
CA SER A 418 0.09 7.00 -2.39
C SER A 418 1.57 7.08 -2.00
N SER A 419 2.02 8.17 -1.38
CA SER A 419 3.40 8.38 -0.97
C SER A 419 3.82 7.49 0.19
N ALA A 420 2.90 7.13 1.09
CA ALA A 420 3.17 6.19 2.18
C ALA A 420 3.60 4.79 1.71
N MET A 421 3.38 4.45 0.44
CA MET A 421 3.81 3.17 -0.13
C MET A 421 5.30 3.09 -0.44
N ASN A 422 6.04 4.20 -0.47
CA ASN A 422 7.39 4.32 -1.03
C ASN A 422 8.53 3.87 -0.07
N GLY A 423 8.27 2.90 0.79
CA GLY A 423 9.24 2.35 1.75
C GLY A 423 10.20 1.34 1.14
N TRP A 424 11.19 1.78 0.37
CA TRP A 424 12.14 0.91 -0.34
C TRP A 424 13.63 1.18 -0.05
N ALA A 425 13.98 2.31 0.60
CA ALA A 425 15.39 2.70 0.78
C ALA A 425 16.12 1.91 1.87
N THR A 426 15.38 1.29 2.80
CA THR A 426 15.98 0.53 3.89
C THR A 426 15.33 -0.85 4.05
N PRO A 427 16.06 -1.87 4.54
CA PRO A 427 15.50 -3.20 4.76
C PRO A 427 14.28 -3.23 5.70
N PRO A 428 14.23 -2.48 6.81
CA PRO A 428 13.09 -2.52 7.73
C PRO A 428 11.86 -1.72 7.25
N ALA A 429 11.94 -0.98 6.15
CA ALA A 429 10.85 -0.14 5.66
C ALA A 429 9.60 -0.97 5.33
N THR A 430 9.78 -2.09 4.63
CA THR A 430 8.69 -2.98 4.24
C THR A 430 9.11 -4.45 4.29
N PRO A 431 8.16 -5.39 4.50
CA PRO A 431 8.45 -6.83 4.38
C PRO A 431 9.03 -7.21 3.01
N THR A 432 8.60 -6.54 1.95
CA THR A 432 9.09 -6.72 0.58
C THR A 432 10.57 -6.35 0.47
N ALA A 433 10.97 -5.20 1.02
CA ALA A 433 12.35 -4.76 1.10
C ALA A 433 13.20 -5.71 1.95
N ALA A 434 12.69 -6.11 3.12
CA ALA A 434 13.39 -7.04 4.01
C ALA A 434 13.72 -8.36 3.30
N VAL A 435 12.75 -8.97 2.61
CA VAL A 435 12.94 -10.23 1.86
C VAL A 435 13.94 -10.05 0.72
N ALA A 436 13.79 -8.99 -0.09
CA ALA A 436 14.67 -8.75 -1.22
C ALA A 436 16.13 -8.54 -0.78
N TYR A 437 16.35 -7.71 0.24
CA TYR A 437 17.69 -7.30 0.64
C TYR A 437 18.39 -8.30 1.57
N SER A 438 17.64 -9.20 2.23
CA SER A 438 18.22 -10.33 2.96
C SER A 438 18.70 -11.47 2.07
N SER A 439 18.48 -11.42 0.75
CA SER A 439 18.91 -12.45 -0.21
C SER A 439 20.44 -12.62 -0.32
N GLY A 440 21.22 -11.66 0.20
CA GLY A 440 22.70 -11.63 0.10
C GLY A 440 23.21 -11.17 -1.27
N TRP A 441 22.34 -10.65 -2.14
CA TRP A 441 22.65 -10.11 -3.45
C TRP A 441 22.58 -8.57 -3.50
N THR A 442 22.58 -7.90 -2.35
CA THR A 442 22.49 -6.45 -2.27
C THR A 442 23.65 -5.83 -1.50
N ASP A 443 24.08 -4.66 -1.94
CA ASP A 443 24.88 -3.73 -1.14
C ASP A 443 23.94 -2.70 -0.49
N ASN A 444 23.80 -2.78 0.82
CA ASN A 444 22.89 -1.92 1.58
C ASN A 444 23.21 -0.42 1.43
N ARG A 445 24.46 -0.04 1.17
CA ARG A 445 24.83 1.36 0.93
C ARG A 445 24.29 1.85 -0.40
N GLN A 446 24.41 1.04 -1.45
CA GLN A 446 23.87 1.37 -2.76
C GLN A 446 22.35 1.40 -2.73
N VAL A 447 21.71 0.42 -2.08
CA VAL A 447 20.25 0.38 -1.91
C VAL A 447 19.75 1.63 -1.20
N CYS A 448 20.34 2.01 -0.07
CA CYS A 448 19.93 3.21 0.67
C CYS A 448 20.14 4.48 -0.17
N LYS A 449 21.32 4.65 -0.77
CA LYS A 449 21.65 5.82 -1.61
C LYS A 449 20.65 5.99 -2.76
N TRP A 450 20.46 4.94 -3.56
CA TRP A 450 19.57 4.99 -4.73
C TRP A 450 18.10 4.98 -4.32
N GLY A 451 17.75 4.30 -3.24
CA GLY A 451 16.41 4.33 -2.68
C GLY A 451 15.98 5.74 -2.27
N LEU A 452 16.85 6.51 -1.63
CA LEU A 452 16.59 7.92 -1.31
C LEU A 452 16.50 8.80 -2.57
N VAL A 453 17.30 8.53 -3.61
CA VAL A 453 17.17 9.22 -4.91
C VAL A 453 15.81 8.92 -5.53
N PHE A 454 15.35 7.67 -5.52
CA PHE A 454 14.03 7.29 -6.05
C PHE A 454 12.89 7.90 -5.24
N MET A 455 13.03 8.01 -3.92
CA MET A 455 12.11 8.74 -3.05
C MET A 455 11.98 10.21 -3.48
N LEU A 456 13.10 10.90 -3.70
CA LEU A 456 13.07 12.29 -4.15
C LEU A 456 12.40 12.44 -5.54
N VAL A 457 12.63 11.51 -6.46
CA VAL A 457 11.92 11.47 -7.75
C VAL A 457 10.42 11.39 -7.55
N GLN A 458 9.97 10.50 -6.67
CA GLN A 458 8.55 10.32 -6.36
C GLN A 458 7.94 11.58 -5.75
N VAL A 459 8.60 12.19 -4.76
CA VAL A 459 8.14 13.47 -4.16
C VAL A 459 8.00 14.55 -5.23
N VAL A 460 9.02 14.73 -6.07
CA VAL A 460 8.97 15.74 -7.15
C VAL A 460 7.82 15.48 -8.11
N LEU A 461 7.61 14.23 -8.54
CA LEU A 461 6.52 13.89 -9.45
C LEU A 461 5.15 13.97 -8.78
N CYS A 462 5.06 13.64 -7.50
CA CYS A 462 3.84 13.85 -6.71
C CYS A 462 3.46 15.34 -6.66
N VAL A 463 4.45 16.23 -6.50
CA VAL A 463 4.24 17.68 -6.49
C VAL A 463 3.89 18.21 -7.90
N VAL A 464 4.65 17.82 -8.92
CA VAL A 464 4.53 18.40 -10.28
C VAL A 464 3.35 17.83 -11.06
N VAL A 465 2.99 16.57 -10.82
CA VAL A 465 1.91 15.87 -11.53
C VAL A 465 0.74 15.58 -10.61
N GLY A 466 1.01 15.04 -9.41
CA GLY A 466 -0.01 14.60 -8.47
C GLY A 466 -0.88 15.73 -7.93
N ILE A 467 -0.28 16.83 -7.47
CA ILE A 467 -1.04 17.99 -6.96
C ILE A 467 -1.92 18.60 -8.06
N PRO A 468 -1.43 18.92 -9.28
CA PRO A 468 -2.30 19.41 -10.34
C PRO A 468 -3.41 18.44 -10.75
N ALA A 469 -3.12 17.15 -10.86
CA ALA A 469 -4.12 16.14 -11.19
C ALA A 469 -5.20 16.02 -10.10
N ALA A 470 -4.80 16.06 -8.84
CA ALA A 470 -5.73 16.02 -7.72
C ALA A 470 -6.59 17.29 -7.62
N ASN A 471 -6.01 18.47 -7.85
CA ASN A 471 -6.77 19.72 -7.89
C ASN A 471 -7.83 19.72 -9.01
N LEU A 472 -7.53 19.11 -10.16
CA LEU A 472 -8.47 19.02 -11.28
C LEU A 472 -9.67 18.09 -10.97
N LEU A 473 -9.47 17.06 -10.15
CA LEU A 473 -10.46 16.00 -9.91
C LEU A 473 -11.16 16.13 -8.55
N CYS A 474 -10.52 16.77 -7.58
CA CYS A 474 -10.97 16.85 -6.18
C CYS A 474 -11.21 18.32 -5.72
N GLY A 475 -10.92 19.30 -6.59
CA GLY A 475 -11.09 20.74 -6.33
C GLY A 475 -12.49 21.26 -6.58
#